data_5be9f6faf3c8458f36c4d27f8d8cb8f1
#
_entry.id   5be9f6faf3c8458f36c4d27f8d8cb8f1
#
_cell.length_a   1.000
_cell.length_b   1.000
_cell.length_c   1.000
_cell.angle_alpha   90.00
_cell.angle_beta   90.00
_cell.angle_gamma   90.00
#
_symmetry.space_group_name_H-M   'P 1'
#
loop_
_entity.id
_entity.type
_entity.pdbx_description
1 polymer ?
#
loop_
_entity_poly.entity_id
_entity_poly.type
_entity_poly.pdbx_seq_one_letter_code
_entity_poly.pdbx_strand_id
1 'polypeptide(L)'
;MILDIDNILVSSDIITEQFCCDLDACKGICCVEGDAGAPVTLEEIGGIEDALDTVWGDMSAQAQAVVDKQGVAYTDRDGDLVTSIVGGKDCVFTCYEGDCCLCALERAYRAGKTSFIKPISCALYPIREKRFANGTIALNYNRWDVCKDAVKKGRELGLPVYKFLEGPLTRRFGKEWYAALCEVADHFDELCE
;
A
#
# COMPACT_ATOMS: atom_id res chain seq x y z
N MET A 1 20.10 7.24 -5.50
CA MET A 1 20.82 7.43 -4.21
C MET A 1 20.03 6.73 -3.11
N ILE A 2 20.70 6.26 -2.05
CA ILE A 2 20.04 5.69 -0.85
C ILE A 2 20.43 6.58 0.33
N LEU A 3 19.44 6.99 1.10
CA LEU A 3 19.56 7.81 2.30
C LEU A 3 19.30 6.93 3.52
N ASP A 4 19.97 7.20 4.64
CA ASP A 4 19.69 6.58 5.93
C ASP A 4 18.96 7.60 6.80
N ILE A 5 17.72 7.29 7.17
CA ILE A 5 16.89 8.13 8.03
C ILE A 5 16.47 7.26 9.22
N ASP A 6 17.08 7.49 10.36
CA ASP A 6 16.83 6.77 11.61
C ASP A 6 16.87 5.23 11.44
N ASN A 7 17.94 4.73 10.80
CA ASN A 7 18.16 3.31 10.47
C ASN A 7 17.17 2.71 9.46
N ILE A 8 16.45 3.52 8.70
CA ILE A 8 15.64 3.11 7.57
C ILE A 8 16.30 3.61 6.29
N LEU A 9 16.58 2.68 5.37
CA LEU A 9 17.16 3.01 4.07
C LEU A 9 16.06 3.50 3.13
N VAL A 10 16.18 4.73 2.63
CA VAL A 10 15.17 5.38 1.79
C VAL A 10 15.77 5.67 0.43
N SER A 11 15.13 5.17 -0.64
CA SER A 11 15.50 5.58 -2.01
C SER A 11 15.20 7.07 -2.21
N SER A 12 16.13 7.80 -2.81
CA SER A 12 15.92 9.21 -3.18
C SER A 12 14.70 9.41 -4.08
N ASP A 13 14.28 8.39 -4.82
CA ASP A 13 13.05 8.42 -5.63
C ASP A 13 11.80 8.78 -4.81
N ILE A 14 11.79 8.43 -3.50
CA ILE A 14 10.68 8.76 -2.60
C ILE A 14 10.56 10.26 -2.38
N ILE A 15 11.69 10.98 -2.46
CA ILE A 15 11.74 12.43 -2.34
C ILE A 15 11.47 13.11 -3.69
N THR A 16 12.07 12.58 -4.76
CA THR A 16 12.10 13.26 -6.07
C THR A 16 10.94 12.92 -6.99
N GLU A 17 10.37 11.69 -6.90
CA GLU A 17 9.27 11.28 -7.77
C GLU A 17 7.95 11.89 -7.30
N GLN A 18 7.15 12.32 -8.28
CA GLN A 18 5.86 12.95 -8.05
C GLN A 18 4.72 11.97 -8.33
N PHE A 19 3.75 11.94 -7.43
CA PHE A 19 2.67 10.96 -7.48
C PHE A 19 1.41 11.49 -6.79
N CYS A 20 0.27 11.28 -7.44
CA CYS A 20 -1.04 11.48 -6.83
C CYS A 20 -2.01 10.46 -7.43
N CYS A 21 -2.51 9.52 -6.62
CA CYS A 21 -3.43 8.48 -7.10
C CYS A 21 -4.64 9.11 -7.82
N ASP A 22 -5.00 8.56 -8.97
CA ASP A 22 -6.12 9.00 -9.79
C ASP A 22 -7.06 7.82 -10.08
N LEU A 23 -8.02 7.61 -9.18
CA LEU A 23 -9.01 6.53 -9.30
C LEU A 23 -9.96 6.74 -10.47
N ASP A 24 -10.20 7.99 -10.88
CA ASP A 24 -11.05 8.29 -12.05
C ASP A 24 -10.40 7.79 -13.35
N ALA A 25 -9.07 7.81 -13.41
CA ALA A 25 -8.32 7.30 -14.56
C ALA A 25 -8.02 5.80 -14.45
N CYS A 26 -7.43 5.33 -13.34
CA CYS A 26 -6.92 3.96 -13.21
C CYS A 26 -7.97 2.95 -12.74
N LYS A 27 -9.13 3.42 -12.23
CA LYS A 27 -10.23 2.55 -11.75
C LYS A 27 -9.83 1.52 -10.67
N GLY A 28 -8.76 1.79 -9.92
CA GLY A 28 -8.32 0.90 -8.85
C GLY A 28 -7.62 -0.38 -9.31
N ILE A 29 -7.03 -0.36 -10.51
CA ILE A 29 -6.43 -1.55 -11.17
C ILE A 29 -5.32 -2.23 -10.34
N CYS A 30 -4.67 -1.53 -9.42
CA CYS A 30 -3.65 -2.11 -8.54
C CYS A 30 -4.17 -3.22 -7.62
N CYS A 31 -5.49 -3.33 -7.44
CA CYS A 31 -6.12 -4.41 -6.68
C CYS A 31 -6.53 -5.62 -7.54
N VAL A 32 -6.44 -5.51 -8.89
CA VAL A 32 -6.89 -6.55 -9.83
C VAL A 32 -5.79 -7.05 -10.77
N GLU A 33 -4.66 -6.38 -10.88
CA GLU A 33 -3.53 -6.75 -11.74
C GLU A 33 -2.33 -7.30 -10.95
N GLY A 34 -2.53 -7.73 -9.71
CA GLY A 34 -1.47 -8.33 -8.91
C GLY A 34 -1.18 -9.77 -9.33
N ASP A 35 0.08 -10.19 -9.24
CA ASP A 35 0.53 -11.59 -9.40
C ASP A 35 0.63 -12.32 -8.05
N ALA A 36 0.55 -11.57 -6.96
CA ALA A 36 0.48 -12.04 -5.57
C ALA A 36 -0.41 -11.09 -4.75
N GLY A 37 -0.82 -11.53 -3.55
CA GLY A 37 -1.51 -10.68 -2.58
C GLY A 37 -0.61 -9.58 -2.02
N ALA A 38 -1.19 -8.62 -1.33
CA ALA A 38 -0.43 -7.59 -0.64
C ALA A 38 0.26 -8.17 0.60
N PRO A 39 1.55 -7.87 0.84
CA PRO A 39 2.25 -8.28 2.06
C PRO A 39 1.50 -7.84 3.33
N VAL A 40 1.38 -8.76 4.29
CA VAL A 40 0.71 -8.52 5.57
C VAL A 40 1.51 -9.08 6.73
N THR A 41 1.35 -8.47 7.91
CA THR A 41 1.88 -9.00 9.16
C THR A 41 0.84 -9.89 9.86
N LEU A 42 1.26 -10.69 10.85
CA LEU A 42 0.33 -11.47 11.68
C LEU A 42 -0.68 -10.58 12.42
N GLU A 43 -0.24 -9.40 12.87
CA GLU A 43 -1.12 -8.42 13.51
C GLU A 43 -2.18 -7.89 12.53
N GLU A 44 -1.78 -7.61 11.29
CA GLU A 44 -2.72 -7.17 10.25
C GLU A 44 -3.69 -8.27 9.84
N ILE A 45 -3.26 -9.53 9.82
CA ILE A 45 -4.16 -10.68 9.59
C ILE A 45 -5.24 -10.71 10.67
N GLY A 46 -4.89 -10.56 11.95
CA GLY A 46 -5.87 -10.45 13.03
C GLY A 46 -6.85 -9.29 12.83
N GLY A 47 -6.35 -8.10 12.46
CA GLY A 47 -7.20 -6.95 12.18
C GLY A 47 -8.13 -7.15 10.96
N ILE A 48 -7.67 -7.90 9.96
CA ILE A 48 -8.50 -8.27 8.79
C ILE A 48 -9.58 -9.27 9.21
N GLU A 49 -9.24 -10.29 10.02
CA GLU A 49 -10.18 -11.28 10.53
C GLU A 49 -11.27 -10.62 11.38
N ASP A 50 -10.92 -9.68 12.25
CA ASP A 50 -11.86 -8.89 13.04
C ASP A 50 -12.82 -8.06 12.16
N ALA A 51 -12.37 -7.61 11.00
CA ALA A 51 -13.18 -6.84 10.06
C ALA A 51 -13.99 -7.72 9.08
N LEU A 52 -13.72 -9.02 9.02
CA LEU A 52 -14.19 -9.91 7.94
C LEU A 52 -15.71 -9.95 7.83
N ASP A 53 -16.41 -10.16 8.95
CA ASP A 53 -17.88 -10.20 8.97
C ASP A 53 -18.50 -8.90 8.43
N THR A 54 -17.84 -7.76 8.72
CA THR A 54 -18.31 -6.44 8.28
C THR A 54 -18.20 -6.26 6.76
N VAL A 55 -17.17 -6.83 6.14
CA VAL A 55 -16.89 -6.67 4.70
C VAL A 55 -17.36 -7.84 3.86
N TRP A 56 -17.80 -8.93 4.49
CA TRP A 56 -18.18 -10.18 3.81
C TRP A 56 -19.18 -9.97 2.67
N GLY A 57 -20.23 -9.19 2.92
CA GLY A 57 -21.29 -8.91 1.93
C GLY A 57 -20.82 -8.03 0.76
N ASP A 58 -19.68 -7.39 0.87
CA ASP A 58 -19.08 -6.55 -0.16
C ASP A 58 -18.13 -7.34 -1.07
N MET A 59 -17.72 -8.53 -0.64
CA MET A 59 -16.81 -9.41 -1.38
C MET A 59 -17.56 -10.23 -2.43
N SER A 60 -16.89 -10.57 -3.52
CA SER A 60 -17.46 -11.47 -4.52
C SER A 60 -17.64 -12.90 -3.96
N ALA A 61 -18.59 -13.67 -4.51
CA ALA A 61 -18.78 -15.06 -4.11
C ALA A 61 -17.51 -15.93 -4.30
N GLN A 62 -16.70 -15.60 -5.31
CA GLN A 62 -15.42 -16.29 -5.53
C GLN A 62 -14.39 -15.91 -4.45
N ALA A 63 -14.35 -14.65 -4.03
CA ALA A 63 -13.49 -14.20 -2.95
C ALA A 63 -13.89 -14.84 -1.60
N GLN A 64 -15.18 -14.90 -1.31
CA GLN A 64 -15.71 -15.61 -0.13
C GLN A 64 -15.31 -17.09 -0.13
N ALA A 65 -15.45 -17.78 -1.26
CA ALA A 65 -15.05 -19.19 -1.38
C ALA A 65 -13.54 -19.41 -1.21
N VAL A 66 -12.70 -18.43 -1.63
CA VAL A 66 -11.26 -18.47 -1.40
C VAL A 66 -10.97 -18.31 0.09
N VAL A 67 -11.59 -17.33 0.75
CA VAL A 67 -11.38 -17.08 2.19
C VAL A 67 -11.88 -18.26 3.03
N ASP A 68 -13.03 -18.86 2.71
CA ASP A 68 -13.53 -20.06 3.39
C ASP A 68 -12.57 -21.25 3.28
N LYS A 69 -11.84 -21.36 2.18
CA LYS A 69 -10.93 -22.48 1.90
C LYS A 69 -9.54 -22.30 2.50
N GLN A 70 -8.96 -21.11 2.43
CA GLN A 70 -7.55 -20.87 2.77
C GLN A 70 -7.32 -19.71 3.74
N GLY A 71 -8.38 -19.00 4.16
CA GLY A 71 -8.27 -17.82 5.02
C GLY A 71 -8.02 -16.52 4.25
N VAL A 72 -7.88 -15.44 5.00
CA VAL A 72 -7.69 -14.07 4.50
C VAL A 72 -6.29 -13.81 3.93
N ALA A 73 -5.34 -14.68 4.27
CA ALA A 73 -3.93 -14.57 3.85
C ALA A 73 -3.35 -15.97 3.58
N TYR A 74 -2.26 -16.02 2.83
CA TYR A 74 -1.49 -17.23 2.55
C TYR A 74 -0.01 -16.91 2.45
N THR A 75 0.84 -17.94 2.47
CA THR A 75 2.27 -17.79 2.22
C THR A 75 2.52 -17.93 0.72
N ASP A 76 3.13 -16.93 0.11
CA ASP A 76 3.46 -16.92 -1.31
C ASP A 76 4.70 -17.78 -1.63
N ARG A 77 5.17 -17.73 -2.90
CA ARG A 77 6.31 -18.52 -3.37
C ARG A 77 7.65 -18.07 -2.77
N ASP A 78 7.73 -16.82 -2.34
CA ASP A 78 8.93 -16.21 -1.75
C ASP A 78 8.96 -16.42 -0.22
N GLY A 79 7.89 -17.00 0.36
CA GLY A 79 7.75 -17.26 1.78
C GLY A 79 7.12 -16.10 2.56
N ASP A 80 6.64 -15.08 1.88
CA ASP A 80 6.01 -13.92 2.50
C ASP A 80 4.51 -14.17 2.76
N LEU A 81 4.00 -13.67 3.89
CA LEU A 81 2.57 -13.64 4.16
C LEU A 81 1.92 -12.53 3.33
N VAL A 82 0.92 -12.90 2.53
CA VAL A 82 0.21 -11.99 1.64
C VAL A 82 -1.29 -12.21 1.71
N THR A 83 -2.10 -11.19 1.38
CA THR A 83 -3.55 -11.34 1.31
C THR A 83 -3.96 -12.38 0.27
N SER A 84 -5.02 -13.11 0.53
CA SER A 84 -5.57 -14.09 -0.44
C SER A 84 -6.04 -13.39 -1.73
N ILE A 85 -5.91 -14.10 -2.85
CA ILE A 85 -6.27 -13.60 -4.19
C ILE A 85 -7.18 -14.58 -4.92
N VAL A 86 -8.03 -14.08 -5.79
CA VAL A 86 -8.93 -14.84 -6.65
C VAL A 86 -8.27 -15.06 -8.00
N GLY A 87 -8.23 -16.29 -8.46
CA GLY A 87 -7.77 -16.63 -9.81
C GLY A 87 -6.31 -16.24 -10.09
N GLY A 88 -5.49 -16.03 -9.06
CA GLY A 88 -4.10 -15.62 -9.20
C GLY A 88 -3.91 -14.14 -9.56
N LYS A 89 -4.92 -13.29 -9.38
CA LYS A 89 -4.93 -11.86 -9.72
C LYS A 89 -5.58 -10.98 -8.66
N ASP A 90 -6.89 -11.05 -8.55
CA ASP A 90 -7.69 -10.08 -7.79
C ASP A 90 -7.55 -10.29 -6.29
N CYS A 91 -7.29 -9.23 -5.52
CA CYS A 91 -7.37 -9.30 -4.07
C CYS A 91 -8.78 -9.72 -3.63
N VAL A 92 -8.90 -10.62 -2.62
CA VAL A 92 -10.22 -11.05 -2.11
C VAL A 92 -11.05 -9.91 -1.53
N PHE A 93 -10.43 -8.81 -1.14
CA PHE A 93 -11.10 -7.63 -0.59
C PHE A 93 -11.49 -6.58 -1.64
N THR A 94 -11.49 -6.94 -2.93
CA THR A 94 -12.00 -6.05 -3.99
C THR A 94 -13.51 -5.93 -3.89
N CYS A 95 -14.01 -4.71 -4.04
CA CYS A 95 -15.42 -4.39 -4.26
C CYS A 95 -15.53 -3.28 -5.31
N TYR A 96 -16.71 -3.08 -5.86
CA TYR A 96 -16.89 -2.13 -6.97
C TYR A 96 -17.95 -1.08 -6.66
N GLU A 97 -17.65 0.16 -7.06
CA GLU A 97 -18.61 1.25 -7.17
C GLU A 97 -18.63 1.72 -8.64
N GLY A 98 -19.68 1.33 -9.38
CA GLY A 98 -19.69 1.47 -10.83
C GLY A 98 -18.58 0.64 -11.48
N ASP A 99 -17.67 1.29 -12.18
CA ASP A 99 -16.50 0.70 -12.85
C ASP A 99 -15.20 0.79 -12.03
N CYS A 100 -15.26 1.41 -10.85
CA CYS A 100 -14.09 1.61 -9.99
C CYS A 100 -13.96 0.48 -8.97
N CYS A 101 -12.79 -0.17 -8.98
CA CYS A 101 -12.41 -1.16 -7.97
C CYS A 101 -11.90 -0.45 -6.71
N LEU A 102 -12.46 -0.82 -5.57
CA LEU A 102 -12.13 -0.30 -4.25
C LEU A 102 -11.75 -1.43 -3.30
N CYS A 103 -11.14 -1.06 -2.18
CA CYS A 103 -10.88 -1.99 -1.08
C CYS A 103 -12.07 -2.00 -0.11
N ALA A 104 -12.71 -3.16 0.08
CA ALA A 104 -13.83 -3.32 1.01
C ALA A 104 -13.43 -2.98 2.46
N LEU A 105 -12.20 -3.32 2.88
CA LEU A 105 -11.67 -2.96 4.20
C LEU A 105 -11.60 -1.44 4.38
N GLU A 106 -10.98 -0.72 3.43
CA GLU A 106 -10.88 0.73 3.49
C GLU A 106 -12.26 1.40 3.44
N ARG A 107 -13.16 0.88 2.62
CA ARG A 107 -14.55 1.39 2.53
C ARG A 107 -15.28 1.24 3.86
N ALA A 108 -15.19 0.07 4.51
CA ALA A 108 -15.79 -0.18 5.81
C ALA A 108 -15.19 0.73 6.90
N TYR A 109 -13.87 0.93 6.89
CA TYR A 109 -13.20 1.86 7.80
C TYR A 109 -13.69 3.30 7.61
N ARG A 110 -13.74 3.80 6.38
CA ARG A 110 -14.24 5.16 6.07
C ARG A 110 -15.70 5.35 6.47
N ALA A 111 -16.49 4.27 6.45
CA ALA A 111 -17.87 4.27 6.95
C ALA A 111 -17.98 4.13 8.48
N GLY A 112 -16.87 4.05 9.22
CA GLY A 112 -16.83 3.89 10.67
C GLY A 112 -17.29 2.52 11.17
N LYS A 113 -17.29 1.49 10.31
CA LYS A 113 -17.79 0.15 10.64
C LYS A 113 -16.70 -0.78 11.17
N THR A 114 -15.43 -0.46 10.99
CA THR A 114 -14.27 -1.21 11.48
C THR A 114 -13.15 -0.27 11.87
N SER A 115 -12.26 -0.71 12.76
CA SER A 115 -11.04 0.01 13.15
C SER A 115 -9.86 -0.27 12.23
N PHE A 116 -9.90 -1.36 11.45
CA PHE A 116 -8.83 -1.72 10.52
C PHE A 116 -9.03 -1.02 9.17
N ILE A 117 -8.04 -0.24 8.74
CA ILE A 117 -8.14 0.53 7.48
C ILE A 117 -7.93 -0.39 6.26
N LYS A 118 -6.71 -0.89 6.12
CA LYS A 118 -6.19 -1.81 5.10
C LYS A 118 -4.74 -2.12 5.41
N PRO A 119 -4.13 -3.18 4.83
CA PRO A 119 -2.72 -3.47 5.00
C PRO A 119 -1.85 -2.26 4.74
N ILE A 120 -0.80 -2.11 5.56
CA ILE A 120 0.12 -0.98 5.41
C ILE A 120 0.85 -0.99 4.07
N SER A 121 1.15 -2.17 3.54
CA SER A 121 1.73 -2.35 2.22
C SER A 121 0.87 -1.75 1.10
N CYS A 122 -0.47 -1.91 1.19
CA CYS A 122 -1.42 -1.29 0.26
C CYS A 122 -1.50 0.23 0.45
N ALA A 123 -1.45 0.69 1.70
CA ALA A 123 -1.56 2.11 2.01
C ALA A 123 -0.30 2.89 1.59
N LEU A 124 0.87 2.29 1.70
CA LEU A 124 2.15 2.88 1.29
C LEU A 124 2.39 2.86 -0.23
N TYR A 125 1.61 2.05 -0.99
CA TYR A 125 1.84 1.96 -2.43
C TYR A 125 1.74 3.35 -3.10
N PRO A 126 2.69 3.76 -3.96
CA PRO A 126 3.74 3.00 -4.63
C PRO A 126 5.07 2.83 -3.88
N ILE A 127 5.16 3.20 -2.61
CA ILE A 127 6.34 2.88 -1.80
C ILE A 127 6.24 1.42 -1.35
N ARG A 128 7.30 0.64 -1.61
CA ARG A 128 7.44 -0.74 -1.16
C ARG A 128 8.46 -0.83 -0.04
N GLU A 129 8.05 -1.46 1.06
CA GLU A 129 8.93 -1.81 2.17
C GLU A 129 9.55 -3.18 1.93
N LYS A 130 10.86 -3.30 2.15
CA LYS A 130 11.55 -4.58 2.26
C LYS A 130 12.27 -4.65 3.59
N ARG A 131 12.04 -5.72 4.32
CA ARG A 131 12.77 -6.04 5.54
C ARG A 131 13.83 -7.10 5.24
N PHE A 132 15.07 -6.81 5.62
CA PHE A 132 16.19 -7.75 5.47
C PHE A 132 16.33 -8.63 6.71
N ALA A 133 17.01 -9.77 6.56
CA ALA A 133 17.22 -10.72 7.65
C ALA A 133 17.96 -10.14 8.89
N ASN A 134 18.77 -9.10 8.68
CA ASN A 134 19.46 -8.36 9.75
C ASN A 134 18.54 -7.31 10.46
N GLY A 135 17.26 -7.24 10.09
CA GLY A 135 16.31 -6.30 10.65
C GLY A 135 16.25 -4.93 9.97
N THR A 136 17.19 -4.65 9.04
CA THR A 136 17.16 -3.38 8.27
C THR A 136 15.90 -3.28 7.44
N ILE A 137 15.29 -2.10 7.44
CA ILE A 137 14.14 -1.77 6.59
C ILE A 137 14.63 -0.89 5.43
N ALA A 138 14.18 -1.20 4.22
CA ALA A 138 14.40 -0.36 3.06
C ALA A 138 13.08 0.01 2.39
N LEU A 139 12.99 1.27 1.99
CA LEU A 139 11.86 1.84 1.27
C LEU A 139 12.29 2.19 -0.15
N ASN A 140 11.51 1.74 -1.12
CA ASN A 140 11.77 2.02 -2.53
C ASN A 140 10.49 2.44 -3.26
N TYR A 141 10.63 3.31 -4.25
CA TYR A 141 9.54 3.69 -5.15
C TYR A 141 9.36 2.62 -6.23
N ASN A 142 8.17 2.06 -6.32
CA ASN A 142 7.84 1.06 -7.33
C ASN A 142 7.24 1.72 -8.58
N ARG A 143 7.91 1.54 -9.72
CA ARG A 143 7.42 2.01 -11.02
C ARG A 143 6.59 0.93 -11.67
N TRP A 144 5.30 1.18 -11.80
CA TRP A 144 4.36 0.28 -12.44
C TRP A 144 3.52 1.04 -13.46
N ASP A 145 3.45 0.53 -14.68
CA ASP A 145 2.80 1.20 -15.81
C ASP A 145 1.33 1.51 -15.58
N VAL A 146 0.65 0.71 -14.75
CA VAL A 146 -0.76 0.95 -14.37
C VAL A 146 -0.95 2.27 -13.61
N CYS A 147 0.12 2.84 -13.05
CA CYS A 147 0.11 4.10 -12.31
C CYS A 147 0.55 5.32 -13.14
N LYS A 148 0.66 5.20 -14.46
CA LYS A 148 1.12 6.30 -15.35
C LYS A 148 0.31 7.60 -15.17
N ASP A 149 -1.02 7.47 -14.99
CA ASP A 149 -1.91 8.62 -14.81
C ASP A 149 -1.74 9.26 -13.42
N ALA A 150 -1.45 8.47 -12.39
CA ALA A 150 -1.09 8.98 -11.07
C ALA A 150 0.24 9.74 -11.07
N VAL A 151 1.24 9.29 -11.83
CA VAL A 151 2.50 10.00 -12.03
C VAL A 151 2.28 11.30 -12.77
N LYS A 152 1.47 11.30 -13.84
CA LYS A 152 1.11 12.51 -14.59
C LYS A 152 0.44 13.55 -13.67
N LYS A 153 -0.58 13.13 -12.94
CA LYS A 153 -1.30 13.98 -11.99
C LYS A 153 -0.39 14.51 -10.88
N GLY A 154 0.50 13.69 -10.33
CA GLY A 154 1.49 14.11 -9.35
C GLY A 154 2.41 15.21 -9.88
N ARG A 155 2.88 15.09 -11.13
CA ARG A 155 3.70 16.11 -11.80
C ARG A 155 2.94 17.42 -12.05
N GLU A 156 1.68 17.34 -12.48
CA GLU A 156 0.82 18.52 -12.66
C GLU A 156 0.60 19.27 -11.35
N LEU A 157 0.55 18.55 -10.23
CA LEU A 157 0.37 19.11 -8.89
C LEU A 157 1.68 19.50 -8.20
N GLY A 158 2.85 19.12 -8.75
CA GLY A 158 4.12 19.27 -8.08
C GLY A 158 4.20 18.53 -6.74
N LEU A 159 3.53 17.36 -6.63
CA LEU A 159 3.34 16.65 -5.36
C LEU A 159 4.28 15.45 -5.24
N PRO A 160 5.38 15.55 -4.44
CA PRO A 160 6.26 14.42 -4.19
C PRO A 160 5.52 13.25 -3.51
N VAL A 161 5.94 12.00 -3.83
CA VAL A 161 5.25 10.81 -3.34
C VAL A 161 5.25 10.72 -1.80
N TYR A 162 6.31 11.17 -1.12
CA TYR A 162 6.34 11.16 0.33
C TYR A 162 5.33 12.11 0.96
N LYS A 163 5.04 13.26 0.33
CA LYS A 163 3.99 14.19 0.77
C LYS A 163 2.60 13.63 0.50
N PHE A 164 2.40 13.00 -0.66
CA PHE A 164 1.14 12.31 -0.96
C PHE A 164 0.84 11.20 0.05
N LEU A 165 1.86 10.49 0.54
CA LEU A 165 1.76 9.38 1.47
C LEU A 165 2.06 9.73 2.94
N GLU A 166 1.97 11.01 3.33
CA GLU A 166 2.18 11.45 4.72
C GLU A 166 1.44 10.59 5.74
N GLY A 167 0.14 10.38 5.54
CA GLY A 167 -0.69 9.58 6.45
C GLY A 167 -0.19 8.13 6.61
N PRO A 168 -0.04 7.37 5.53
CA PRO A 168 0.52 6.03 5.57
C PRO A 168 1.94 5.94 6.16
N LEU A 169 2.84 6.85 5.79
CA LEU A 169 4.20 6.90 6.33
C LEU A 169 4.21 7.19 7.84
N THR A 170 3.40 8.16 8.27
CA THR A 170 3.21 8.47 9.69
C THR A 170 2.61 7.29 10.46
N ARG A 171 1.62 6.60 9.89
CA ARG A 171 1.03 5.39 10.48
C ARG A 171 2.06 4.28 10.68
N ARG A 172 2.98 4.12 9.72
CA ARG A 172 3.96 3.05 9.72
C ARG A 172 5.17 3.32 10.58
N PHE A 173 5.72 4.54 10.52
CA PHE A 173 7.02 4.88 11.11
C PHE A 173 6.93 5.90 12.23
N GLY A 174 5.78 6.54 12.43
CA GLY A 174 5.57 7.59 13.41
C GLY A 174 5.80 9.00 12.89
N LYS A 175 5.31 9.98 13.64
CA LYS A 175 5.38 11.41 13.25
C LYS A 175 6.81 11.94 13.27
N GLU A 176 7.62 11.47 14.22
CA GLU A 176 9.01 11.91 14.36
C GLU A 176 9.85 11.48 13.16
N TRP A 177 9.72 10.22 12.74
CA TRP A 177 10.40 9.72 11.55
C TRP A 177 9.94 10.46 10.27
N TYR A 178 8.64 10.72 10.14
CA TYR A 178 8.13 11.47 8.98
C TYR A 178 8.68 12.90 8.96
N ALA A 179 8.82 13.55 10.12
CA ALA A 179 9.44 14.86 10.22
C ALA A 179 10.91 14.83 9.79
N ALA A 180 11.68 13.81 10.22
CA ALA A 180 13.07 13.63 9.77
C ALA A 180 13.17 13.41 8.25
N LEU A 181 12.25 12.63 7.65
CA LEU A 181 12.17 12.49 6.19
C LEU A 181 11.92 13.84 5.50
N CYS A 182 11.04 14.68 6.03
CA CYS A 182 10.76 16.01 5.49
C CYS A 182 12.00 16.92 5.57
N GLU A 183 12.72 16.92 6.71
CA GLU A 183 13.95 17.69 6.90
C GLU A 183 15.02 17.28 5.87
N VAL A 184 15.23 15.99 5.67
CA VAL A 184 16.15 15.48 4.65
C VAL A 184 15.71 15.90 3.24
N ALA A 185 14.41 15.87 2.96
CA ALA A 185 13.86 16.24 1.67
C ALA A 185 14.02 17.76 1.37
N ASP A 186 13.89 18.61 2.38
CA ASP A 186 14.04 20.07 2.24
C ASP A 186 15.51 20.48 1.96
N HIS A 187 16.47 19.64 2.36
CA HIS A 187 17.92 19.86 2.12
C HIS A 187 18.48 18.91 1.05
N PHE A 188 17.62 18.22 0.29
CA PHE A 188 18.04 17.15 -0.61
C PHE A 188 19.01 17.63 -1.70
N ASP A 189 18.81 18.81 -2.25
CA ASP A 189 19.67 19.38 -3.30
C ASP A 189 21.10 19.64 -2.78
N GLU A 190 21.25 20.03 -1.50
CA GLU A 190 22.54 20.23 -0.85
C GLU A 190 23.31 18.90 -0.64
N LEU A 191 22.59 17.78 -0.52
CA LEU A 191 23.19 16.43 -0.39
C LEU A 191 23.67 15.85 -1.73
N CYS A 192 23.27 16.46 -2.85
CA CYS A 192 23.61 16.03 -4.21
C CYS A 192 24.83 16.77 -4.79
N GLU A 193 25.35 17.82 -4.12
CA GLU A 193 26.56 18.55 -4.48
C GLU A 193 27.84 17.90 -3.91
#